data_df736c9c4c3c4b7476f650933adab03d
#
_entry.id   df736c9c4c3c4b7476f650933adab03d
#
_cell.length_a   1.000
_cell.length_b   1.000
_cell.length_c   1.000
_cell.angle_alpha   90.00
_cell.angle_beta   90.00
_cell.angle_gamma   90.00
#
_symmetry.space_group_name_H-M   'P 1'
#
loop_
_entity.id
_entity.type
_entity.pdbx_description
1 polymer ?
#
loop_
_entity_poly.entity_id
_entity_poly.type
_entity_poly.pdbx_seq_one_letter_code
_entity_poly.pdbx_strand_id
1 'polypeptide(L)'
;MSDEAIKEKKKLTKKSKILIIVLSIVAFLLIATVLGGVIALNQYCKTKDYTVISTSDNVTLVAHRGMRSVAPENTTASFAEAGKHGYWGAECDIYRTKDGVWIISHDSHTYRMMDKSAFIEKKTYEELMDMNVDNGVNIDKYEDLKICSLEEYLDICKKYNMTPVIELKGKNNTEYYLSLIH
;
A
#
# COMPACT_ATOMS: atom_id res chain seq x y z
N MET A 1 -22.76 -64.82 -3.44
CA MET A 1 -22.89 -64.58 -1.99
C MET A 1 -22.80 -63.08 -1.85
N SER A 2 -23.94 -62.53 -1.60
CA SER A 2 -24.20 -61.06 -1.56
C SER A 2 -23.67 -60.45 -0.27
N ASP A 3 -22.82 -59.45 -0.37
CA ASP A 3 -22.40 -58.59 0.76
C ASP A 3 -23.46 -57.51 1.01
N GLU A 4 -24.45 -57.85 1.77
CA GLU A 4 -25.32 -56.92 2.46
C GLU A 4 -24.65 -56.49 3.77
N ALA A 5 -23.72 -55.56 3.68
CA ALA A 5 -23.30 -54.81 4.83
C ALA A 5 -24.38 -53.74 5.14
N ILE A 6 -25.35 -54.15 5.91
CA ILE A 6 -26.39 -53.27 6.48
C ILE A 6 -25.70 -52.24 7.38
N LYS A 7 -25.56 -51.00 6.87
CA LYS A 7 -25.22 -49.83 7.70
C LYS A 7 -26.37 -49.56 8.67
N GLU A 8 -26.28 -50.14 9.85
CA GLU A 8 -27.16 -49.84 10.96
C GLU A 8 -27.00 -48.32 11.31
N LYS A 9 -27.92 -47.50 10.81
CA LYS A 9 -28.00 -46.08 11.18
C LYS A 9 -28.34 -46.01 12.66
N LYS A 10 -27.32 -45.82 13.51
CA LYS A 10 -27.50 -45.59 14.95
C LYS A 10 -28.48 -44.45 15.17
N LYS A 11 -29.71 -44.74 15.60
CA LYS A 11 -30.73 -43.74 15.91
C LYS A 11 -30.20 -42.87 17.06
N LEU A 12 -30.01 -41.59 16.82
CA LEU A 12 -29.60 -40.63 17.84
C LEU A 12 -30.63 -40.59 18.98
N THR A 13 -30.14 -40.60 20.23
CA THR A 13 -30.99 -40.47 21.39
C THR A 13 -31.64 -39.08 21.45
N LYS A 14 -32.75 -38.92 22.19
CA LYS A 14 -33.40 -37.62 22.36
C LYS A 14 -32.45 -36.57 22.90
N LYS A 15 -31.56 -36.96 23.84
CA LYS A 15 -30.50 -36.04 24.40
C LYS A 15 -29.48 -35.62 23.35
N SER A 16 -29.02 -36.56 22.49
CA SER A 16 -28.08 -36.25 21.41
C SER A 16 -28.69 -35.30 20.37
N LYS A 17 -29.95 -35.46 20.03
CA LYS A 17 -30.66 -34.56 19.12
C LYS A 17 -30.78 -33.15 19.70
N ILE A 18 -31.12 -33.02 20.97
CA ILE A 18 -31.19 -31.71 21.67
C ILE A 18 -29.80 -31.06 21.68
N LEU A 19 -28.74 -31.81 22.01
CA LEU A 19 -27.38 -31.28 22.02
C LEU A 19 -26.94 -30.76 20.65
N ILE A 20 -27.25 -31.51 19.56
CA ILE A 20 -26.94 -31.07 18.19
C ILE A 20 -27.67 -29.76 17.86
N ILE A 21 -28.97 -29.65 18.23
CA ILE A 21 -29.74 -28.44 17.98
C ILE A 21 -29.13 -27.25 18.74
N VAL A 22 -28.78 -27.42 19.99
CA VAL A 22 -28.17 -26.36 20.82
C VAL A 22 -26.81 -25.94 20.22
N LEU A 23 -25.96 -26.90 19.86
CA LEU A 23 -24.67 -26.59 19.25
C LEU A 23 -24.83 -25.89 17.89
N SER A 24 -25.83 -26.28 17.09
CA SER A 24 -26.12 -25.62 15.81
C SER A 24 -26.59 -24.17 16.01
N ILE A 25 -27.42 -23.91 17.01
CA ILE A 25 -27.86 -22.54 17.36
C ILE A 25 -26.68 -21.68 17.83
N VAL A 26 -25.83 -22.23 18.70
CA VAL A 26 -24.62 -21.53 19.17
C VAL A 26 -23.68 -21.22 18.01
N ALA A 27 -23.42 -22.20 17.13
CA ALA A 27 -22.59 -22.00 15.96
C ALA A 27 -23.18 -20.94 15.01
N PHE A 28 -24.50 -20.96 14.79
CA PHE A 28 -25.17 -19.96 13.97
C PHE A 28 -25.04 -18.54 14.56
N LEU A 29 -25.23 -18.40 15.88
CA LEU A 29 -25.08 -17.10 16.56
C LEU A 29 -23.63 -16.58 16.49
N LEU A 30 -22.64 -17.46 16.65
CA LEU A 30 -21.22 -17.09 16.48
C LEU A 30 -20.90 -16.64 15.06
N ILE A 31 -21.39 -17.36 14.06
CA ILE A 31 -21.21 -16.96 12.65
C ILE A 31 -21.89 -15.62 12.37
N ALA A 32 -23.11 -15.43 12.87
CA ALA A 32 -23.84 -14.17 12.68
C ALA A 32 -23.13 -12.98 13.35
N THR A 33 -22.55 -13.15 14.54
CA THR A 33 -21.79 -12.08 15.20
C THR A 33 -20.50 -11.75 14.47
N VAL A 34 -19.77 -12.76 13.96
CA VAL A 34 -18.54 -12.56 13.15
C VAL A 34 -18.89 -11.84 11.85
N LEU A 35 -19.91 -12.31 11.14
CA LEU A 35 -20.38 -11.67 9.88
C LEU A 35 -20.83 -10.22 10.12
N GLY A 36 -21.60 -9.97 11.18
CA GLY A 36 -22.01 -8.63 11.58
C GLY A 36 -20.82 -7.72 11.89
N GLY A 37 -19.83 -8.24 12.59
CA GLY A 37 -18.58 -7.55 12.89
C GLY A 37 -17.78 -7.21 11.63
N VAL A 38 -17.65 -8.16 10.69
CA VAL A 38 -16.97 -7.93 9.39
C VAL A 38 -17.70 -6.88 8.55
N ILE A 39 -19.05 -6.95 8.50
CA ILE A 39 -19.85 -5.94 7.78
C ILE A 39 -19.69 -4.56 8.41
N ALA A 40 -19.74 -4.47 9.75
CA ALA A 40 -19.58 -3.21 10.48
C ALA A 40 -18.17 -2.62 10.26
N LEU A 41 -17.12 -3.46 10.32
CA LEU A 41 -15.74 -3.06 10.03
C LEU A 41 -15.59 -2.60 8.57
N ASN A 42 -16.15 -3.33 7.63
CA ASN A 42 -16.10 -2.95 6.21
C ASN A 42 -16.85 -1.63 5.94
N GLN A 43 -17.97 -1.41 6.63
CA GLN A 43 -18.71 -0.14 6.56
C GLN A 43 -17.94 1.02 7.23
N TYR A 44 -17.24 0.75 8.34
CA TYR A 44 -16.40 1.72 9.03
C TYR A 44 -15.13 2.05 8.24
N CYS A 45 -14.54 1.04 7.58
CA CYS A 45 -13.36 1.18 6.73
C CYS A 45 -13.69 1.63 5.30
N LYS A 46 -14.97 1.67 4.90
CA LYS A 46 -15.35 2.39 3.67
C LYS A 46 -14.91 3.83 3.88
N THR A 47 -13.83 4.18 3.20
CA THR A 47 -13.38 5.57 3.12
C THR A 47 -14.57 6.44 2.82
N LYS A 48 -14.94 7.29 3.78
CA LYS A 48 -15.83 8.40 3.47
C LYS A 48 -15.19 9.10 2.28
N ASP A 49 -15.97 9.36 1.25
CA ASP A 49 -15.53 10.24 0.19
C ASP A 49 -14.95 11.48 0.86
N TYR A 50 -13.63 11.61 0.83
CA TYR A 50 -12.99 12.79 1.34
C TYR A 50 -13.40 13.91 0.39
N THR A 51 -14.43 14.63 0.78
CA THR A 51 -14.69 15.93 0.18
C THR A 51 -13.38 16.70 0.28
N VAL A 52 -12.86 17.12 -0.87
CA VAL A 52 -11.71 18.02 -0.92
C VAL A 52 -11.99 19.12 0.09
N ILE A 53 -11.18 19.20 1.14
CA ILE A 53 -11.27 20.29 2.08
C ILE A 53 -10.97 21.54 1.26
N SER A 54 -11.99 22.35 0.98
CA SER A 54 -11.79 23.67 0.41
C SER A 54 -10.92 24.42 1.40
N THR A 55 -9.63 24.49 1.13
CA THR A 55 -8.70 25.28 1.92
C THR A 55 -9.01 26.75 1.67
N SER A 56 -9.00 27.55 2.73
CA SER A 56 -8.97 29.00 2.56
C SER A 56 -7.77 29.37 1.67
N ASP A 57 -7.84 30.46 0.94
CA ASP A 57 -6.84 30.92 -0.03
C ASP A 57 -5.37 30.97 0.49
N ASN A 58 -5.19 30.75 1.80
CA ASN A 58 -3.90 30.80 2.49
C ASN A 58 -3.33 29.41 2.87
N VAL A 59 -3.98 28.28 2.51
CA VAL A 59 -3.53 26.93 2.84
C VAL A 59 -3.25 26.14 1.57
N THR A 60 -2.02 25.66 1.43
CA THR A 60 -1.63 24.77 0.34
C THR A 60 -1.51 23.32 0.85
N LEU A 61 -1.94 22.36 0.05
CA LEU A 61 -1.86 20.94 0.39
C LEU A 61 -0.68 20.28 -0.33
N VAL A 62 0.14 19.58 0.45
CA VAL A 62 1.24 18.76 -0.05
C VAL A 62 0.89 17.29 0.14
N ALA A 63 0.98 16.51 -0.92
CA ALA A 63 0.76 15.07 -0.87
C ALA A 63 2.01 14.37 -0.33
N HIS A 64 1.97 13.92 0.93
CA HIS A 64 3.07 13.23 1.61
C HIS A 64 3.29 11.83 1.00
N ARG A 65 4.45 11.65 0.34
CA ARG A 65 4.83 10.49 -0.49
C ARG A 65 3.87 10.26 -1.66
N GLY A 66 3.37 11.35 -2.25
CA GLY A 66 2.29 11.32 -3.20
C GLY A 66 0.93 11.04 -2.56
N MET A 67 -0.10 10.75 -3.37
CA MET A 67 -1.44 10.43 -2.87
C MET A 67 -1.53 8.96 -2.45
N ARG A 68 -0.82 8.62 -1.36
CA ARG A 68 -0.69 7.25 -0.83
C ARG A 68 -2.00 6.62 -0.34
N SER A 69 -3.08 7.37 -0.28
CA SER A 69 -4.41 6.84 0.03
C SER A 69 -5.07 6.11 -1.16
N VAL A 70 -4.56 6.31 -2.37
CA VAL A 70 -5.13 5.72 -3.61
C VAL A 70 -4.11 4.95 -4.45
N ALA A 71 -2.81 5.13 -4.22
CA ALA A 71 -1.74 4.44 -4.94
C ALA A 71 -0.57 4.12 -4.01
N PRO A 72 0.33 3.17 -4.35
CA PRO A 72 1.52 2.87 -3.56
C PRO A 72 2.39 4.11 -3.35
N GLU A 73 2.80 4.36 -2.10
CA GLU A 73 3.59 5.54 -1.73
C GLU A 73 4.92 5.63 -2.48
N ASN A 74 5.42 6.86 -2.67
CA ASN A 74 6.73 7.12 -3.29
C ASN A 74 6.91 6.48 -4.68
N THR A 75 5.84 6.41 -5.45
CA THR A 75 5.84 5.87 -6.83
C THR A 75 5.33 6.89 -7.83
N THR A 76 5.65 6.67 -9.10
CA THR A 76 5.11 7.47 -10.21
C THR A 76 3.57 7.54 -10.18
N ALA A 77 2.93 6.44 -9.77
CA ALA A 77 1.48 6.35 -9.63
C ALA A 77 0.94 7.32 -8.57
N SER A 78 1.49 7.30 -7.35
CA SER A 78 1.01 8.18 -6.27
C SER A 78 1.23 9.66 -6.55
N PHE A 79 2.33 10.00 -7.21
CA PHE A 79 2.61 11.38 -7.62
C PHE A 79 1.67 11.86 -8.74
N ALA A 80 1.42 10.99 -9.72
CA ALA A 80 0.46 11.30 -10.77
C ALA A 80 -0.96 11.50 -10.22
N GLU A 81 -1.38 10.67 -9.26
CA GLU A 81 -2.68 10.83 -8.59
C GLU A 81 -2.74 12.15 -7.78
N ALA A 82 -1.67 12.54 -7.09
CA ALA A 82 -1.60 13.83 -6.42
C ALA A 82 -1.82 15.00 -7.42
N GLY A 83 -1.17 14.93 -8.58
CA GLY A 83 -1.32 15.92 -9.63
C GLY A 83 -2.73 15.99 -10.22
N LYS A 84 -3.34 14.84 -10.51
CA LYS A 84 -4.72 14.74 -11.00
C LYS A 84 -5.74 15.32 -10.02
N HIS A 85 -5.47 15.24 -8.72
CA HIS A 85 -6.32 15.76 -7.66
C HIS A 85 -6.01 17.21 -7.26
N GLY A 86 -5.11 17.89 -7.99
CA GLY A 86 -4.85 19.31 -7.82
C GLY A 86 -4.09 19.69 -6.55
N TYR A 87 -3.25 18.77 -6.02
CA TYR A 87 -2.37 19.13 -4.92
C TYR A 87 -1.39 20.21 -5.37
N TRP A 88 -1.11 21.17 -4.48
CA TRP A 88 -0.13 22.23 -4.72
C TRP A 88 1.29 21.68 -4.87
N GLY A 89 1.60 20.64 -4.13
CA GLY A 89 2.90 19.98 -4.17
C GLY A 89 2.81 18.52 -3.80
N ALA A 90 3.86 17.79 -4.12
CA ALA A 90 4.05 16.42 -3.66
C ALA A 90 5.36 16.34 -2.89
N GLU A 91 5.34 15.62 -1.78
CA GLU A 91 6.55 15.33 -1.01
C GLU A 91 7.07 13.95 -1.39
N CYS A 92 8.38 13.80 -1.42
CA CYS A 92 9.07 12.52 -1.64
C CYS A 92 10.33 12.41 -0.79
N ASP A 93 10.69 11.17 -0.47
CA ASP A 93 11.92 10.82 0.23
C ASP A 93 12.95 10.30 -0.78
N ILE A 94 14.20 10.80 -0.77
CA ILE A 94 15.22 10.34 -1.72
C ILE A 94 16.42 9.68 -1.04
N TYR A 95 16.89 8.60 -1.69
CA TYR A 95 18.15 7.92 -1.40
C TYR A 95 19.05 7.91 -2.63
N ARG A 96 20.35 7.77 -2.40
CA ARG A 96 21.31 7.61 -3.49
C ARG A 96 21.70 6.15 -3.65
N THR A 97 21.67 5.65 -4.87
CA THR A 97 22.14 4.30 -5.22
C THR A 97 23.67 4.19 -5.17
N LYS A 98 24.19 2.95 -5.25
CA LYS A 98 25.64 2.67 -5.31
C LYS A 98 26.35 3.40 -6.44
N ASP A 99 25.72 3.53 -7.61
CA ASP A 99 26.21 4.20 -8.81
C ASP A 99 25.84 5.69 -8.89
N GLY A 100 25.23 6.21 -7.83
CA GLY A 100 25.04 7.66 -7.68
C GLY A 100 23.73 8.22 -8.19
N VAL A 101 22.79 7.39 -8.64
CA VAL A 101 21.47 7.81 -9.10
C VAL A 101 20.58 8.11 -7.89
N TRP A 102 19.80 9.19 -7.97
CA TRP A 102 18.80 9.51 -6.95
C TRP A 102 17.48 8.80 -7.26
N ILE A 103 17.01 8.01 -6.29
CA ILE A 103 15.75 7.28 -6.35
C ILE A 103 14.86 7.63 -5.18
N ILE A 104 13.58 7.35 -5.31
CA ILE A 104 12.58 7.70 -4.31
C ILE A 104 12.23 6.49 -3.48
N SER A 105 12.44 6.60 -2.16
CA SER A 105 12.08 5.60 -1.17
C SER A 105 12.09 6.22 0.22
N HIS A 106 11.14 5.86 1.07
CA HIS A 106 11.18 6.28 2.47
C HIS A 106 12.21 5.50 3.29
N ASP A 107 12.34 4.21 3.03
CA ASP A 107 13.22 3.33 3.78
C ASP A 107 14.56 3.15 3.05
N SER A 108 15.64 2.97 3.79
CA SER A 108 16.96 2.63 3.23
C SER A 108 17.01 1.22 2.61
N HIS A 109 15.92 0.48 2.73
CA HIS A 109 15.81 -0.93 2.39
C HIS A 109 14.50 -1.20 1.64
N THR A 110 14.55 -2.01 0.58
CA THR A 110 13.41 -2.27 -0.30
C THR A 110 12.33 -3.18 0.31
N TYR A 111 12.61 -3.87 1.41
CA TYR A 111 11.82 -4.94 2.03
C TYR A 111 10.31 -4.68 2.12
N ARG A 112 9.92 -3.45 2.47
CA ARG A 112 8.51 -3.12 2.72
C ARG A 112 7.69 -2.91 1.46
N MET A 113 8.32 -2.45 0.39
CA MET A 113 7.63 -1.98 -0.81
C MET A 113 7.92 -2.79 -2.07
N MET A 114 8.93 -3.65 -2.06
CA MET A 114 9.38 -4.34 -3.27
C MET A 114 9.48 -5.86 -3.08
N ASP A 115 9.35 -6.59 -4.16
CA ASP A 115 9.37 -8.06 -4.26
C ASP A 115 10.72 -8.69 -3.86
N LYS A 116 11.80 -7.91 -3.84
CA LYS A 116 13.13 -8.35 -3.42
C LYS A 116 13.70 -7.43 -2.36
N SER A 117 14.46 -8.01 -1.45
CA SER A 117 15.03 -7.33 -0.27
C SER A 117 16.46 -6.90 -0.52
N ALA A 118 16.75 -5.60 -0.44
CA ALA A 118 18.07 -5.02 -0.63
C ALA A 118 18.24 -3.69 0.10
N PHE A 119 19.49 -3.33 0.43
CA PHE A 119 19.84 -1.97 0.83
C PHE A 119 20.08 -1.11 -0.41
N ILE A 120 19.40 0.01 -0.52
CA ILE A 120 19.41 0.91 -1.67
C ILE A 120 20.83 1.38 -1.99
N GLU A 121 21.58 1.86 -1.00
CA GLU A 121 22.94 2.36 -1.15
C GLU A 121 23.97 1.28 -1.61
N LYS A 122 23.59 -0.01 -1.57
CA LYS A 122 24.43 -1.14 -2.01
C LYS A 122 24.07 -1.66 -3.40
N LYS A 123 23.06 -1.11 -4.03
CA LYS A 123 22.55 -1.50 -5.35
C LYS A 123 22.75 -0.39 -6.38
N THR A 124 23.00 -0.78 -7.62
CA THR A 124 22.91 0.14 -8.75
C THR A 124 21.47 0.43 -9.10
N TYR A 125 21.23 1.49 -9.84
CA TYR A 125 19.88 1.81 -10.31
C TYR A 125 19.29 0.68 -11.17
N GLU A 126 20.08 0.10 -12.06
CA GLU A 126 19.68 -1.03 -12.90
C GLU A 126 19.25 -2.24 -12.07
N GLU A 127 20.03 -2.61 -11.03
CA GLU A 127 19.68 -3.71 -10.12
C GLU A 127 18.37 -3.44 -9.37
N LEU A 128 18.04 -2.19 -9.04
CA LEU A 128 16.77 -1.82 -8.42
C LEU A 128 15.60 -1.85 -9.40
N MET A 129 15.83 -1.49 -10.66
CA MET A 129 14.81 -1.56 -11.73
C MET A 129 14.42 -3.00 -12.08
N ASP A 130 15.25 -4.01 -11.76
CA ASP A 130 14.91 -5.43 -11.86
C ASP A 130 13.94 -5.93 -10.79
N MET A 131 13.59 -5.08 -9.83
CA MET A 131 12.62 -5.36 -8.78
C MET A 131 11.30 -4.68 -9.10
N ASN A 132 10.18 -5.25 -8.59
CA ASN A 132 8.87 -4.65 -8.73
C ASN A 132 8.38 -4.12 -7.38
N VAL A 133 7.63 -3.02 -7.40
CA VAL A 133 6.83 -2.62 -6.25
C VAL A 133 5.69 -3.62 -6.13
N ASP A 134 5.60 -4.31 -5.01
CA ASP A 134 4.63 -5.37 -4.76
C ASP A 134 3.72 -5.11 -3.56
N ASN A 135 3.86 -3.95 -2.93
CA ASN A 135 3.08 -3.56 -1.76
C ASN A 135 2.60 -2.11 -1.86
N GLY A 136 1.55 -1.80 -1.12
CA GLY A 136 0.94 -0.49 -1.04
C GLY A 136 -0.54 -0.50 -1.44
N VAL A 137 -1.19 0.64 -1.27
CA VAL A 137 -2.63 0.78 -1.54
C VAL A 137 -2.92 0.56 -3.01
N ASN A 138 -3.89 -0.32 -3.30
CA ASN A 138 -4.32 -0.66 -4.66
C ASN A 138 -3.20 -1.17 -5.58
N ILE A 139 -2.18 -1.83 -5.05
CA ILE A 139 -1.06 -2.34 -5.85
C ILE A 139 -1.51 -3.24 -6.99
N ASP A 140 -2.59 -3.98 -6.81
CA ASP A 140 -3.23 -4.85 -7.79
C ASP A 140 -3.72 -4.12 -9.07
N LYS A 141 -3.80 -2.80 -9.03
CA LYS A 141 -4.16 -1.96 -10.20
C LYS A 141 -2.95 -1.49 -11.01
N TYR A 142 -1.75 -1.78 -10.56
CA TYR A 142 -0.51 -1.29 -11.15
C TYR A 142 0.40 -2.47 -11.49
N GLU A 143 0.33 -2.92 -12.73
CA GLU A 143 1.24 -3.96 -13.24
C GLU A 143 2.64 -3.35 -13.46
N ASP A 144 3.69 -4.11 -13.12
CA ASP A 144 5.10 -3.77 -13.35
C ASP A 144 5.54 -2.40 -12.79
N LEU A 145 4.96 -1.96 -11.67
CA LEU A 145 5.35 -0.71 -11.03
C LEU A 145 6.78 -0.82 -10.50
N LYS A 146 7.61 0.14 -10.86
CA LYS A 146 9.03 0.19 -10.53
C LYS A 146 9.33 1.27 -9.48
N ILE A 147 10.54 1.20 -8.93
CA ILE A 147 11.05 2.28 -8.11
C ILE A 147 11.14 3.55 -8.95
N CYS A 148 10.72 4.67 -8.37
CA CYS A 148 10.72 5.95 -9.06
C CYS A 148 12.09 6.63 -8.93
N SER A 149 12.63 7.15 -10.01
CA SER A 149 13.78 8.04 -9.97
C SER A 149 13.39 9.47 -9.62
N LEU A 150 14.36 10.28 -9.15
CA LEU A 150 14.13 11.69 -8.90
C LEU A 150 13.74 12.44 -10.19
N GLU A 151 14.31 12.07 -11.32
CA GLU A 151 13.98 12.68 -12.63
C GLU A 151 12.52 12.44 -13.00
N GLU A 152 12.05 11.19 -12.90
CA GLU A 152 10.63 10.85 -13.18
C GLU A 152 9.67 11.61 -12.25
N TYR A 153 10.03 11.74 -10.98
CA TYR A 153 9.23 12.53 -10.03
C TYR A 153 9.17 14.01 -10.43
N LEU A 154 10.30 14.62 -10.78
CA LEU A 154 10.36 16.03 -11.20
C LEU A 154 9.57 16.26 -12.49
N ASP A 155 9.63 15.33 -13.43
CA ASP A 155 8.83 15.40 -14.66
C ASP A 155 7.32 15.32 -14.38
N ILE A 156 6.91 14.48 -13.42
CA ILE A 156 5.52 14.43 -12.97
C ILE A 156 5.11 15.74 -12.31
N CYS A 157 5.94 16.28 -11.41
CA CYS A 157 5.67 17.58 -10.79
C CYS A 157 5.52 18.68 -11.83
N LYS A 158 6.41 18.75 -12.81
CA LYS A 158 6.35 19.67 -13.94
C LYS A 158 5.07 19.52 -14.76
N LYS A 159 4.72 18.26 -15.09
CA LYS A 159 3.53 17.93 -15.89
C LYS A 159 2.23 18.43 -15.26
N TYR A 160 2.14 18.34 -13.94
CA TYR A 160 0.93 18.71 -13.19
C TYR A 160 1.03 20.06 -12.49
N ASN A 161 2.11 20.83 -12.75
CA ASN A 161 2.38 22.12 -12.13
C ASN A 161 2.36 22.05 -10.59
N MET A 162 2.93 20.97 -10.02
CA MET A 162 3.10 20.78 -8.59
C MET A 162 4.48 21.28 -8.14
N THR A 163 4.53 21.82 -6.92
CA THR A 163 5.81 22.13 -6.28
C THR A 163 6.45 20.86 -5.74
N PRO A 164 7.68 20.50 -6.14
CA PRO A 164 8.40 19.39 -5.55
C PRO A 164 8.86 19.73 -4.12
N VAL A 165 8.59 18.79 -3.20
CA VAL A 165 9.05 18.87 -1.81
C VAL A 165 9.89 17.62 -1.54
N ILE A 166 11.20 17.80 -1.30
CA ILE A 166 12.15 16.70 -1.28
C ILE A 166 12.76 16.54 0.12
N GLU A 167 12.57 15.36 0.72
CA GLU A 167 13.27 14.97 1.93
C GLU A 167 14.51 14.13 1.60
N LEU A 168 15.67 14.62 2.04
CA LEU A 168 16.94 13.91 1.86
C LEU A 168 17.11 12.85 2.93
N LYS A 169 17.21 11.58 2.53
CA LYS A 169 17.46 10.43 3.41
C LYS A 169 18.90 9.91 3.23
N GLY A 170 19.31 9.04 4.14
CA GLY A 170 20.62 8.41 4.08
C GLY A 170 21.66 9.09 4.97
N LYS A 171 22.93 8.72 4.81
CA LYS A 171 24.03 9.29 5.61
C LYS A 171 24.24 10.74 5.23
N ASN A 172 24.29 11.62 6.24
CA ASN A 172 24.58 13.04 6.10
C ASN A 172 25.97 13.26 5.47
N ASN A 173 26.00 13.30 4.15
CA ASN A 173 27.19 13.71 3.43
C ASN A 173 26.90 15.05 2.75
N THR A 174 27.40 16.12 3.33
CA THR A 174 27.19 17.51 2.86
C THR A 174 27.56 17.70 1.39
N GLU A 175 28.56 16.96 0.89
CA GLU A 175 28.97 17.01 -0.52
C GLU A 175 27.90 16.47 -1.45
N TYR A 176 27.11 15.48 -1.01
CA TYR A 176 25.99 14.95 -1.82
C TYR A 176 24.84 15.94 -1.93
N TYR A 177 24.56 16.71 -0.88
CA TYR A 177 23.47 17.68 -0.88
C TYR A 177 23.79 18.89 -1.77
N LEU A 178 25.05 19.31 -1.82
CA LEU A 178 25.49 20.41 -2.67
C LEU A 178 25.38 20.07 -4.16
N SER A 179 25.47 18.79 -4.55
CA SER A 179 25.32 18.37 -5.95
C SER A 179 23.88 18.46 -6.49
N LEU A 180 22.87 18.56 -5.63
CA LEU A 180 21.47 18.74 -6.01
C LEU A 180 21.07 20.19 -6.26
N ILE A 181 21.89 21.15 -5.83
CA ILE A 181 21.59 22.59 -5.88
C ILE A 181 22.22 23.25 -7.11
N HIS A 182 23.07 22.54 -7.82
CA HIS A 182 23.76 23.00 -9.01
C HIS A 182 23.34 22.21 -10.24
#